data_0157e830fdddbe43efb6832c80ba15f8
#
_entry.id   0157e830fdddbe43efb6832c80ba15f8
#
_cell.length_a   1.000
_cell.length_b   1.000
_cell.length_c   1.000
_cell.angle_alpha   90.00
_cell.angle_beta   90.00
_cell.angle_gamma   90.00
#
_symmetry.space_group_name_H-M   'P 1'
#
loop_
_entity.id
_entity.type
_entity.pdbx_description
1 polymer ?
#
loop_
_entity_poly.entity_id
_entity_poly.type
_entity_poly.pdbx_seq_one_letter_code
_entity_poly.pdbx_strand_id
1 'polypeptide(L)'
;MSPNRQSQIKVTDDQLKIFLNCSEVFNACDSEDIDFILSQIKTYHYDNETVIAHREDVGDQIRFVIKGSLNIVATSLDGKEVRFPPIGPNRWVGWISCFDIQALSHDWVATSNSDILVIPGTAIRKLCTKNPDLYPKIMAEINRQFKLLMSWTEFVSLHSLSARACMLIHILAQISATPMDNKPGWLQVDVTQEHLASFLNLSRQTANKLLVGLEKDGFINIGYRKILINTAYLNR
;
A
#
# COMPACT_ATOMS: atom_id res chain seq x y z
N MET A 1 -10.77 22.26 8.55
CA MET A 1 -10.42 20.89 8.12
C MET A 1 -11.72 20.14 7.86
N SER A 2 -12.01 19.77 6.61
CA SER A 2 -13.18 18.97 6.28
C SER A 2 -13.05 17.60 6.94
N PRO A 3 -14.12 17.02 7.50
CA PRO A 3 -14.05 15.70 8.12
C PRO A 3 -13.56 14.68 7.08
N ASN A 4 -12.64 13.83 7.49
CA ASN A 4 -12.18 12.67 6.70
C ASN A 4 -13.41 11.88 6.26
N ARG A 5 -13.77 11.97 4.98
CA ARG A 5 -14.88 11.20 4.43
C ARG A 5 -14.41 9.78 4.18
N GLN A 6 -14.60 8.95 5.17
CA GLN A 6 -14.60 7.51 5.03
C GLN A 6 -16.06 7.09 4.80
N SER A 7 -16.33 6.39 3.72
CA SER A 7 -17.64 5.79 3.45
C SER A 7 -17.54 4.28 3.40
N GLN A 8 -18.45 3.59 4.07
CA GLN A 8 -18.54 2.14 3.90
C GLN A 8 -19.16 1.85 2.53
N ILE A 9 -18.50 1.02 1.75
CA ILE A 9 -18.98 0.58 0.44
C ILE A 9 -19.49 -0.86 0.51
N LYS A 10 -20.48 -1.16 -0.32
CA LYS A 10 -20.98 -2.54 -0.48
C LYS A 10 -20.21 -3.24 -1.61
N VAL A 11 -19.63 -4.36 -1.28
CA VAL A 11 -18.98 -5.28 -2.21
C VAL A 11 -19.76 -6.59 -2.15
N THR A 12 -20.00 -7.23 -3.27
CA THR A 12 -20.75 -8.49 -3.32
C THR A 12 -19.92 -9.64 -2.76
N ASP A 13 -20.56 -10.68 -2.23
CA ASP A 13 -19.87 -11.85 -1.69
C ASP A 13 -18.98 -12.53 -2.73
N ASP A 14 -19.40 -12.56 -3.99
CA ASP A 14 -18.59 -13.12 -5.09
C ASP A 14 -17.29 -12.31 -5.28
N GLN A 15 -17.36 -10.99 -5.25
CA GLN A 15 -16.17 -10.13 -5.32
C GLN A 15 -15.28 -10.32 -4.08
N LEU A 16 -15.88 -10.42 -2.88
CA LEU A 16 -15.13 -10.67 -1.65
C LEU A 16 -14.38 -12.01 -1.71
N LYS A 17 -15.02 -13.09 -2.24
CA LYS A 17 -14.37 -14.40 -2.45
C LYS A 17 -13.17 -14.28 -3.40
N ILE A 18 -13.26 -13.50 -4.47
CA ILE A 18 -12.13 -13.24 -5.37
C ILE A 18 -10.96 -12.60 -4.61
N PHE A 19 -11.23 -11.63 -3.73
CA PHE A 19 -10.19 -10.98 -2.94
C PHE A 19 -9.57 -11.92 -1.89
N LEU A 20 -10.37 -12.76 -1.25
CA LEU A 20 -9.86 -13.79 -0.34
C LEU A 20 -8.91 -14.75 -1.07
N ASN A 21 -9.26 -15.17 -2.28
CA ASN A 21 -8.44 -16.07 -3.10
C ASN A 21 -7.07 -15.47 -3.51
N CYS A 22 -6.82 -14.20 -3.28
CA CYS A 22 -5.49 -13.61 -3.42
C CYS A 22 -4.52 -14.01 -2.30
N SER A 23 -4.96 -14.82 -1.30
CA SER A 23 -4.10 -15.30 -0.22
C SER A 23 -4.21 -16.82 -0.06
N GLU A 24 -3.06 -17.48 0.00
CA GLU A 24 -2.94 -18.89 0.31
C GLU A 24 -3.54 -19.31 1.67
N VAL A 25 -3.70 -18.32 2.57
CA VAL A 25 -4.35 -18.55 3.87
C VAL A 25 -5.81 -18.89 3.67
N PHE A 26 -6.55 -18.08 2.90
CA PHE A 26 -7.97 -18.30 2.67
C PHE A 26 -8.25 -19.44 1.69
N ASN A 27 -7.33 -19.73 0.76
CA ASN A 27 -7.42 -20.88 -0.13
C ASN A 27 -7.39 -22.23 0.61
N ALA A 28 -6.91 -22.24 1.85
CA ALA A 28 -6.89 -23.43 2.71
C ALA A 28 -8.09 -23.54 3.65
N CYS A 29 -9.01 -22.59 3.61
CA CYS A 29 -10.23 -22.58 4.41
C CYS A 29 -11.34 -23.39 3.71
N ASP A 30 -12.16 -24.05 4.48
CA ASP A 30 -13.39 -24.67 3.98
C ASP A 30 -14.49 -23.63 3.74
N SER A 31 -15.64 -24.06 3.21
CA SER A 31 -16.75 -23.15 2.90
C SER A 31 -17.34 -22.48 4.14
N GLU A 32 -17.40 -23.19 5.28
CA GLU A 32 -17.93 -22.64 6.54
C GLU A 32 -16.99 -21.55 7.08
N ASP A 33 -15.68 -21.75 6.99
CA ASP A 33 -14.67 -20.78 7.37
C ASP A 33 -14.73 -19.53 6.48
N ILE A 34 -14.92 -19.70 5.17
CA ILE A 34 -15.09 -18.60 4.24
C ILE A 34 -16.36 -17.81 4.53
N ASP A 35 -17.50 -18.47 4.77
CA ASP A 35 -18.77 -17.80 5.10
C ASP A 35 -18.64 -17.03 6.43
N PHE A 36 -17.95 -17.61 7.42
CA PHE A 36 -17.64 -16.90 8.66
C PHE A 36 -16.81 -15.64 8.38
N ILE A 37 -15.72 -15.72 7.59
CA ILE A 37 -14.89 -14.55 7.26
C ILE A 37 -15.68 -13.50 6.50
N LEU A 38 -16.50 -13.89 5.52
CA LEU A 38 -17.35 -12.95 4.77
C LEU A 38 -18.25 -12.13 5.70
N SER A 39 -18.78 -12.75 6.75
CA SER A 39 -19.61 -12.05 7.76
C SER A 39 -18.84 -11.02 8.59
N GLN A 40 -17.50 -11.09 8.63
CA GLN A 40 -16.64 -10.19 9.41
C GLN A 40 -16.03 -9.06 8.58
N ILE A 41 -16.13 -9.14 7.25
CA ILE A 41 -15.52 -8.17 6.34
C ILE A 41 -16.26 -6.83 6.41
N LYS A 42 -15.47 -5.76 6.44
CA LYS A 42 -15.92 -4.40 6.17
C LYS A 42 -15.09 -3.80 5.05
N THR A 43 -15.72 -3.01 4.18
CA THR A 43 -15.05 -2.34 3.07
C THR A 43 -15.29 -0.83 3.15
N TYR A 44 -14.23 -0.07 2.93
CA TYR A 44 -14.23 1.37 3.06
C TYR A 44 -13.63 2.05 1.84
N HIS A 45 -14.24 3.14 1.42
CA HIS A 45 -13.73 4.07 0.43
C HIS A 45 -13.15 5.31 1.11
N TYR A 46 -12.02 5.77 0.62
CA TYR A 46 -11.32 6.98 1.08
C TYR A 46 -11.14 7.94 -0.08
N ASP A 47 -11.97 9.00 -0.12
CA ASP A 47 -11.91 10.03 -1.16
C ASP A 47 -10.57 10.78 -1.17
N ASN A 48 -10.02 10.99 0.03
CA ASN A 48 -8.78 11.74 0.25
C ASN A 48 -7.76 10.89 0.98
N GLU A 49 -6.49 11.32 0.92
CA GLU A 49 -5.46 10.71 1.76
C GLU A 49 -5.87 10.79 3.23
N THR A 50 -5.91 9.63 3.90
CA THR A 50 -6.47 9.48 5.24
C THR A 50 -5.61 8.55 6.09
N VAL A 51 -5.26 8.99 7.29
CA VAL A 51 -4.69 8.10 8.32
C VAL A 51 -5.81 7.18 8.82
N ILE A 52 -5.66 5.88 8.57
CA ILE A 52 -6.65 4.85 8.90
C ILE A 52 -6.31 4.06 10.17
N ALA A 53 -5.09 4.17 10.64
CA ALA A 53 -4.65 3.74 11.96
C ALA A 53 -3.43 4.57 12.35
N HIS A 54 -3.41 5.08 13.56
CA HIS A 54 -2.30 5.85 14.08
C HIS A 54 -1.24 4.95 14.71
N ARG A 55 0.01 5.42 14.71
CA ARG A 55 1.03 4.92 15.61
C ARG A 55 0.47 4.88 17.03
N GLU A 56 0.79 3.81 17.76
CA GLU A 56 0.31 3.55 19.13
C GLU A 56 -1.14 3.04 19.24
N ASP A 57 -1.95 3.08 18.17
CA ASP A 57 -3.21 2.35 18.15
C ASP A 57 -2.96 0.84 18.26
N VAL A 58 -3.87 0.12 18.89
CA VAL A 58 -3.81 -1.35 18.89
C VAL A 58 -4.15 -1.85 17.49
N GLY A 59 -3.15 -2.46 16.85
CA GLY A 59 -3.26 -2.99 15.50
C GLY A 59 -3.85 -4.40 15.48
N ASP A 60 -5.17 -4.55 15.55
CA ASP A 60 -5.82 -5.87 15.50
C ASP A 60 -6.68 -6.06 14.24
N GLN A 61 -6.07 -5.85 13.07
CA GLN A 61 -6.78 -5.97 11.79
C GLN A 61 -5.82 -6.37 10.67
N ILE A 62 -6.29 -7.24 9.76
CA ILE A 62 -5.69 -7.37 8.43
C ILE A 62 -6.48 -6.52 7.43
N ARG A 63 -5.78 -6.08 6.40
CA ARG A 63 -6.33 -5.23 5.35
C ARG A 63 -5.97 -5.76 3.97
N PHE A 64 -6.89 -5.60 3.03
CA PHE A 64 -6.66 -5.89 1.62
C PHE A 64 -6.89 -4.62 0.81
N VAL A 65 -5.95 -4.28 -0.04
CA VAL A 65 -6.08 -3.14 -0.94
C VAL A 65 -6.83 -3.59 -2.20
N ILE A 66 -8.05 -3.11 -2.36
CA ILE A 66 -8.87 -3.37 -3.55
C ILE A 66 -8.46 -2.43 -4.68
N LYS A 67 -8.31 -1.14 -4.35
CA LYS A 67 -7.97 -0.04 -5.27
C LYS A 67 -7.14 1.00 -4.55
N GLY A 68 -6.31 1.74 -5.26
CA GLY A 68 -5.42 2.74 -4.69
C GLY A 68 -4.21 2.12 -4.01
N SER A 69 -3.76 2.68 -2.90
CA SER A 69 -2.66 2.13 -2.11
C SER A 69 -2.75 2.44 -0.63
N LEU A 70 -2.02 1.65 0.14
CA LEU A 70 -1.81 1.85 1.57
C LEU A 70 -0.32 2.12 1.82
N ASN A 71 -0.02 3.17 2.57
CA ASN A 71 1.34 3.55 2.93
C ASN A 71 1.55 3.35 4.44
N ILE A 72 2.70 2.82 4.80
CA ILE A 72 3.20 2.83 6.17
C ILE A 72 4.09 4.06 6.31
N VAL A 73 3.84 4.88 7.32
CA VAL A 73 4.49 6.19 7.49
C VAL A 73 5.11 6.29 8.88
N ALA A 74 6.37 6.65 8.93
CA ALA A 74 7.07 7.05 10.15
C ALA A 74 7.24 8.56 10.16
N THR A 75 6.88 9.21 11.26
CA THR A 75 7.08 10.64 11.46
C THR A 75 7.98 10.86 12.67
N SER A 76 9.05 11.61 12.50
CA SER A 76 9.95 12.01 13.57
C SER A 76 9.39 13.18 14.37
N LEU A 77 9.97 13.45 15.54
CA LEU A 77 9.53 14.55 16.44
C LEU A 77 9.64 15.95 15.79
N ASP A 78 10.56 16.13 14.85
CA ASP A 78 10.75 17.37 14.07
C ASP A 78 9.88 17.40 12.79
N GLY A 79 8.94 16.43 12.63
CA GLY A 79 7.96 16.40 11.55
C GLY A 79 8.49 15.85 10.23
N LYS A 80 9.69 15.25 10.20
CA LYS A 80 10.19 14.57 9.00
C LYS A 80 9.46 13.26 8.81
N GLU A 81 8.90 13.05 7.61
CA GLU A 81 8.25 11.80 7.23
C GLU A 81 9.17 10.88 6.43
N VAL A 82 9.05 9.58 6.70
CA VAL A 82 9.59 8.49 5.88
C VAL A 82 8.43 7.58 5.51
N ARG A 83 8.26 7.32 4.22
CA ARG A 83 7.27 6.38 3.70
C ARG A 83 7.95 5.10 3.25
N PHE A 84 7.43 3.97 3.70
CA PHE A 84 7.84 2.65 3.22
C PHE A 84 7.25 2.40 1.82
N PRO A 85 7.73 1.37 1.08
CA PRO A 85 7.20 1.06 -0.24
C PRO A 85 5.68 0.98 -0.22
N PRO A 86 5.00 1.61 -1.19
CA PRO A 86 3.55 1.62 -1.21
C PRO A 86 2.99 0.21 -1.43
N ILE A 87 1.93 -0.12 -0.71
CA ILE A 87 1.23 -1.38 -0.82
C ILE A 87 0.06 -1.18 -1.77
N GLY A 88 0.17 -1.74 -2.98
CA GLY A 88 -0.82 -1.59 -4.03
C GLY A 88 -1.95 -2.63 -3.99
N PRO A 89 -2.82 -2.66 -5.02
CA PRO A 89 -3.95 -3.57 -5.12
C PRO A 89 -3.55 -5.05 -5.07
N ASN A 90 -4.50 -5.89 -4.69
CA ASN A 90 -4.37 -7.34 -4.55
C ASN A 90 -3.32 -7.78 -3.51
N ARG A 91 -3.13 -6.98 -2.46
CA ARG A 91 -2.20 -7.27 -1.36
C ARG A 91 -2.90 -7.30 -0.01
N TRP A 92 -2.67 -8.38 0.73
CA TRP A 92 -3.04 -8.52 2.12
C TRP A 92 -1.90 -8.07 3.03
N VAL A 93 -2.22 -7.27 4.06
CA VAL A 93 -1.25 -6.75 5.03
C VAL A 93 -1.84 -6.73 6.44
N GLY A 94 -0.97 -6.61 7.46
CA GLY A 94 -1.40 -6.55 8.86
C GLY A 94 -1.39 -7.92 9.55
N TRP A 95 -0.88 -8.97 8.91
CA TRP A 95 -0.83 -10.31 9.52
C TRP A 95 -0.09 -10.34 10.87
N ILE A 96 1.01 -9.58 11.01
CA ILE A 96 1.76 -9.49 12.26
C ILE A 96 0.87 -8.93 13.37
N SER A 97 0.14 -7.85 13.10
CA SER A 97 -0.71 -7.17 14.08
C SER A 97 -1.82 -8.07 14.65
N CYS A 98 -2.25 -9.11 13.91
CA CYS A 98 -3.25 -10.05 14.40
C CYS A 98 -2.75 -10.94 15.54
N PHE A 99 -1.44 -11.12 15.68
CA PHE A 99 -0.84 -12.05 16.65
C PHE A 99 0.01 -11.33 17.69
N ASP A 100 0.61 -10.21 17.35
CA ASP A 100 1.41 -9.41 18.28
C ASP A 100 0.53 -8.59 19.25
N ILE A 101 -0.64 -8.12 18.83
CA ILE A 101 -1.62 -7.31 19.60
C ILE A 101 -0.94 -6.18 20.40
N GLN A 102 0.12 -5.63 19.83
CA GLN A 102 0.85 -4.49 20.39
C GLN A 102 0.43 -3.19 19.69
N ALA A 103 0.88 -2.09 20.23
CA ALA A 103 0.73 -0.80 19.59
C ALA A 103 1.44 -0.79 18.22
N LEU A 104 0.80 -0.19 17.23
CA LEU A 104 1.41 0.00 15.91
C LEU A 104 2.65 0.88 16.04
N SER A 105 3.71 0.51 15.35
CA SER A 105 4.97 1.27 15.32
C SER A 105 4.93 2.46 14.35
N HIS A 106 3.94 2.50 13.46
CA HIS A 106 3.84 3.45 12.35
C HIS A 106 2.39 3.80 12.05
N ASP A 107 2.16 4.96 11.45
CA ASP A 107 0.86 5.33 10.90
C ASP A 107 0.56 4.53 9.62
N TRP A 108 -0.72 4.20 9.43
CA TRP A 108 -1.22 3.56 8.22
C TRP A 108 -2.08 4.56 7.46
N VAL A 109 -1.72 4.85 6.23
CA VAL A 109 -2.30 5.94 5.45
C VAL A 109 -2.87 5.39 4.14
N ALA A 110 -4.19 5.43 3.98
CA ALA A 110 -4.81 5.17 2.68
C ALA A 110 -4.60 6.37 1.76
N THR A 111 -4.21 6.14 0.52
CA THR A 111 -4.12 7.22 -0.49
C THR A 111 -5.50 7.67 -0.94
N SER A 112 -5.57 8.82 -1.61
CA SER A 112 -6.84 9.31 -2.19
C SER A 112 -7.42 8.28 -3.17
N ASN A 113 -8.75 8.18 -3.19
CA ASN A 113 -9.51 7.27 -4.05
C ASN A 113 -9.11 5.80 -3.88
N SER A 114 -8.94 5.38 -2.61
CA SER A 114 -8.60 4.00 -2.22
C SER A 114 -9.79 3.26 -1.67
N ASP A 115 -9.91 1.98 -2.03
CA ASP A 115 -10.86 1.02 -1.49
C ASP A 115 -10.11 -0.03 -0.68
N ILE A 116 -10.41 -0.15 0.60
CA ILE A 116 -9.73 -1.04 1.55
C ILE A 116 -10.74 -1.97 2.22
N LEU A 117 -10.48 -3.25 2.14
CA LEU A 117 -11.19 -4.27 2.89
C LEU A 117 -10.47 -4.53 4.21
N VAL A 118 -11.24 -4.74 5.27
CA VAL A 118 -10.73 -4.94 6.64
C VAL A 118 -11.36 -6.19 7.24
N ILE A 119 -10.55 -7.03 7.86
CA ILE A 119 -10.98 -8.16 8.68
C ILE A 119 -10.39 -8.00 10.08
N PRO A 120 -11.20 -8.12 11.17
CA PRO A 120 -10.68 -8.10 12.53
C PRO A 120 -9.70 -9.25 12.80
N GLY A 121 -8.61 -9.00 13.51
CA GLY A 121 -7.64 -10.03 13.88
C GLY A 121 -8.25 -11.12 14.78
N THR A 122 -9.26 -10.78 15.58
CA THR A 122 -10.05 -11.76 16.34
C THR A 122 -10.66 -12.83 15.46
N ALA A 123 -11.15 -12.49 14.26
CA ALA A 123 -11.70 -13.45 13.30
C ALA A 123 -10.60 -14.37 12.75
N ILE A 124 -9.43 -13.81 12.45
CA ILE A 124 -8.28 -14.61 11.99
C ILE A 124 -7.80 -15.58 13.06
N ARG A 125 -7.65 -15.12 14.31
CA ARG A 125 -7.25 -15.99 15.41
C ARG A 125 -8.27 -17.10 15.68
N LYS A 126 -9.57 -16.81 15.56
CA LYS A 126 -10.62 -17.83 15.66
C LYS A 126 -10.48 -18.92 14.59
N LEU A 127 -10.22 -18.54 13.34
CA LEU A 127 -9.92 -19.48 12.26
C LEU A 127 -8.69 -20.34 12.59
N CYS A 128 -7.59 -19.72 13.02
CA CYS A 128 -6.36 -20.45 13.36
C CYS A 128 -6.55 -21.40 14.55
N THR A 129 -7.43 -21.07 15.49
CA THR A 129 -7.78 -21.98 16.59
C THR A 129 -8.54 -23.22 16.09
N LYS A 130 -9.45 -23.04 15.12
CA LYS A 130 -10.20 -24.14 14.48
C LYS A 130 -9.30 -24.96 13.54
N ASN A 131 -8.44 -24.29 12.78
CA ASN A 131 -7.54 -24.89 11.80
C ASN A 131 -6.09 -24.39 11.99
N PRO A 132 -5.28 -25.07 12.81
CA PRO A 132 -3.88 -24.70 13.05
C PRO A 132 -2.98 -24.74 11.82
N ASP A 133 -3.35 -25.46 10.76
CA ASP A 133 -2.59 -25.54 9.50
C ASP A 133 -2.56 -24.21 8.73
N LEU A 134 -3.33 -23.21 9.18
CA LEU A 134 -3.27 -21.85 8.65
C LEU A 134 -2.00 -21.08 9.11
N TYR A 135 -1.41 -21.43 10.28
CA TYR A 135 -0.22 -20.74 10.79
C TYR A 135 0.98 -20.76 9.83
N PRO A 136 1.37 -21.92 9.26
CA PRO A 136 2.45 -21.96 8.27
C PRO A 136 2.19 -21.06 7.04
N LYS A 137 0.93 -20.95 6.60
CA LYS A 137 0.54 -20.12 5.46
C LYS A 137 0.62 -18.62 5.80
N ILE A 138 0.16 -18.23 6.98
CA ILE A 138 0.30 -16.88 7.50
C ILE A 138 1.77 -16.51 7.65
N MET A 139 2.58 -17.42 8.18
CA MET A 139 4.02 -17.22 8.30
C MET A 139 4.69 -17.04 6.93
N ALA A 140 4.26 -17.76 5.90
CA ALA A 140 4.74 -17.59 4.54
C ALA A 140 4.39 -16.20 3.99
N GLU A 141 3.19 -15.68 4.25
CA GLU A 141 2.80 -14.31 3.88
C GLU A 141 3.65 -13.25 4.59
N ILE A 142 3.89 -13.40 5.90
CA ILE A 142 4.75 -12.52 6.68
C ILE A 142 6.19 -12.55 6.12
N ASN A 143 6.74 -13.74 5.87
CA ASN A 143 8.08 -13.90 5.30
C ASN A 143 8.19 -13.25 3.91
N ARG A 144 7.16 -13.35 3.08
CA ARG A 144 7.13 -12.68 1.78
C ARG A 144 7.20 -11.16 1.92
N GLN A 145 6.42 -10.59 2.84
CA GLN A 145 6.44 -9.14 3.11
C GLN A 145 7.80 -8.70 3.67
N PHE A 146 8.37 -9.47 4.58
CA PHE A 146 9.70 -9.21 5.12
C PHE A 146 10.78 -9.21 4.05
N LYS A 147 10.78 -10.19 3.14
CA LYS A 147 11.72 -10.25 2.01
C LYS A 147 11.60 -9.02 1.10
N LEU A 148 10.38 -8.56 0.81
CA LEU A 148 10.18 -7.34 0.03
C LEU A 148 10.76 -6.10 0.74
N LEU A 149 10.57 -5.99 2.05
CA LEU A 149 11.15 -4.90 2.85
C LEU A 149 12.69 -4.97 2.86
N MET A 150 13.27 -6.16 3.00
CA MET A 150 14.73 -6.35 2.93
C MET A 150 15.28 -5.95 1.56
N SER A 151 14.65 -6.40 0.47
CA SER A 151 15.05 -6.02 -0.89
C SER A 151 14.94 -4.51 -1.12
N TRP A 152 13.91 -3.85 -0.57
CA TRP A 152 13.79 -2.40 -0.62
C TRP A 152 14.92 -1.71 0.15
N THR A 153 15.23 -2.18 1.35
CA THR A 153 16.31 -1.64 2.19
C THR A 153 17.67 -1.76 1.49
N GLU A 154 17.95 -2.92 0.91
CA GLU A 154 19.15 -3.17 0.10
C GLU A 154 19.19 -2.21 -1.09
N PHE A 155 18.10 -2.10 -1.83
CA PHE A 155 18.01 -1.24 -3.00
C PHE A 155 18.27 0.23 -2.66
N VAL A 156 17.63 0.78 -1.61
CA VAL A 156 17.86 2.18 -1.22
C VAL A 156 19.25 2.42 -0.63
N SER A 157 19.94 1.39 -0.17
CA SER A 157 21.30 1.50 0.38
C SER A 157 22.38 1.43 -0.69
N LEU A 158 22.20 0.61 -1.72
CA LEU A 158 23.25 0.30 -2.70
C LEU A 158 23.13 1.07 -4.02
N HIS A 159 21.96 1.62 -4.34
CA HIS A 159 21.75 2.27 -5.64
C HIS A 159 21.81 3.80 -5.57
N SER A 160 22.15 4.42 -6.71
CA SER A 160 22.16 5.87 -6.84
C SER A 160 20.77 6.48 -6.64
N LEU A 161 20.71 7.76 -6.29
CA LEU A 161 19.44 8.47 -6.09
C LEU A 161 18.55 8.46 -7.35
N SER A 162 19.18 8.55 -8.54
CA SER A 162 18.45 8.49 -9.80
C SER A 162 17.82 7.11 -10.01
N ALA A 163 18.57 6.02 -9.78
CA ALA A 163 18.04 4.66 -9.88
C ALA A 163 16.88 4.43 -8.88
N ARG A 164 17.02 4.92 -7.65
CA ARG A 164 15.93 4.83 -6.63
C ARG A 164 14.67 5.56 -7.09
N ALA A 165 14.81 6.76 -7.65
CA ALA A 165 13.68 7.53 -8.15
C ALA A 165 13.00 6.83 -9.33
N CYS A 166 13.75 6.31 -10.30
CA CYS A 166 13.21 5.54 -11.42
C CYS A 166 12.43 4.31 -10.93
N MET A 167 12.99 3.55 -9.99
CA MET A 167 12.32 2.37 -9.43
C MET A 167 11.04 2.72 -8.67
N LEU A 168 11.08 3.77 -7.84
CA LEU A 168 9.88 4.24 -7.13
C LEU A 168 8.79 4.66 -8.13
N ILE A 169 9.14 5.41 -9.16
CA ILE A 169 8.21 5.84 -10.22
C ILE A 169 7.62 4.62 -10.94
N HIS A 170 8.44 3.60 -11.21
CA HIS A 170 7.98 2.35 -11.82
C HIS A 170 6.99 1.61 -10.90
N ILE A 171 7.28 1.49 -9.62
CA ILE A 171 6.38 0.89 -8.62
C ILE A 171 5.04 1.66 -8.58
N LEU A 172 5.09 2.98 -8.50
CA LEU A 172 3.89 3.82 -8.48
C LEU A 172 3.07 3.69 -9.78
N ALA A 173 3.75 3.57 -10.93
CA ALA A 173 3.09 3.32 -12.20
C ALA A 173 2.31 2.00 -12.19
N GLN A 174 2.89 0.93 -11.69
CA GLN A 174 2.23 -0.38 -11.59
C GLN A 174 1.04 -0.40 -10.62
N ILE A 175 1.08 0.43 -9.56
CA ILE A 175 0.09 0.42 -8.49
C ILE A 175 -1.12 1.30 -8.80
N SER A 176 -0.89 2.51 -9.34
CA SER A 176 -1.92 3.56 -9.35
C SER A 176 -1.97 4.41 -10.62
N ALA A 177 -1.20 4.07 -11.66
CA ALA A 177 -1.18 4.88 -12.86
C ALA A 177 -2.46 4.72 -13.68
N THR A 178 -2.93 5.84 -14.24
CA THR A 178 -4.05 5.88 -15.17
C THR A 178 -3.56 6.37 -16.55
N PRO A 179 -4.01 5.74 -17.66
CA PRO A 179 -3.73 6.24 -18.99
C PRO A 179 -4.27 7.67 -19.18
N MET A 180 -3.60 8.45 -20.02
CA MET A 180 -4.07 9.79 -20.37
C MET A 180 -4.68 9.79 -21.76
N ASP A 181 -5.98 10.09 -21.89
CA ASP A 181 -6.70 10.14 -23.18
C ASP A 181 -6.12 11.21 -24.13
N ASN A 182 -5.69 12.34 -23.57
CA ASN A 182 -5.17 13.48 -24.34
C ASN A 182 -3.66 13.45 -24.58
N LYS A 183 -2.94 12.44 -24.09
CA LYS A 183 -1.49 12.29 -24.24
C LYS A 183 -1.09 10.82 -24.36
N PRO A 184 -1.29 10.17 -25.53
CA PRO A 184 -0.91 8.77 -25.74
C PRO A 184 0.55 8.49 -25.39
N GLY A 185 0.82 7.34 -24.76
CA GLY A 185 2.17 6.96 -24.30
C GLY A 185 2.58 7.59 -22.98
N TRP A 186 1.66 8.23 -22.25
CA TRP A 186 1.87 8.76 -20.93
C TRP A 186 0.87 8.20 -19.92
N LEU A 187 1.35 7.94 -18.72
CA LEU A 187 0.54 7.53 -17.56
C LEU A 187 0.55 8.65 -16.52
N GLN A 188 -0.58 8.89 -15.88
CA GLN A 188 -0.68 9.80 -14.76
C GLN A 188 -0.64 9.03 -13.44
N VAL A 189 0.15 9.52 -12.48
CA VAL A 189 0.15 9.07 -11.08
C VAL A 189 -0.10 10.28 -10.19
N ASP A 190 -1.11 10.18 -9.33
CA ASP A 190 -1.43 11.21 -8.36
C ASP A 190 -0.52 11.06 -7.13
N VAL A 191 0.52 11.88 -7.09
CA VAL A 191 1.54 11.88 -6.03
C VAL A 191 2.15 13.28 -5.91
N THR A 192 2.42 13.72 -4.69
CA THR A 192 3.10 15.00 -4.47
C THR A 192 4.63 14.83 -4.50
N GLN A 193 5.35 15.90 -4.82
CA GLN A 193 6.82 15.90 -4.72
C GLN A 193 7.30 15.64 -3.28
N GLU A 194 6.50 16.03 -2.29
CA GLU A 194 6.77 15.80 -0.88
C GLU A 194 6.68 14.29 -0.53
N HIS A 195 5.64 13.61 -1.04
CA HIS A 195 5.53 12.15 -0.90
C HIS A 195 6.69 11.43 -1.60
N LEU A 196 7.08 11.87 -2.81
CA LEU A 196 8.24 11.28 -3.49
C LEU A 196 9.54 11.49 -2.68
N ALA A 197 9.71 12.66 -2.07
CA ALA A 197 10.84 12.94 -1.19
C ALA A 197 10.84 12.01 0.04
N SER A 198 9.68 11.81 0.67
CA SER A 198 9.54 10.95 1.86
C SER A 198 9.77 9.47 1.54
N PHE A 199 9.30 8.95 0.39
CA PHE A 199 9.62 7.60 -0.07
C PHE A 199 11.12 7.39 -0.31
N LEU A 200 11.80 8.40 -0.82
CA LEU A 200 13.24 8.35 -1.12
C LEU A 200 14.13 8.69 0.08
N ASN A 201 13.52 9.05 1.22
CA ASN A 201 14.19 9.57 2.41
C ASN A 201 15.11 10.76 2.09
N LEU A 202 14.62 11.69 1.27
CA LEU A 202 15.33 12.89 0.82
C LEU A 202 14.68 14.15 1.36
N SER A 203 15.45 15.24 1.42
CA SER A 203 14.85 16.58 1.57
C SER A 203 14.04 16.93 0.31
N ARG A 204 12.98 17.74 0.47
CA ARG A 204 12.18 18.24 -0.65
C ARG A 204 13.03 18.90 -1.73
N GLN A 205 14.07 19.67 -1.33
CA GLN A 205 14.96 20.34 -2.25
C GLN A 205 15.79 19.34 -3.09
N THR A 206 16.32 18.29 -2.46
CA THR A 206 17.09 17.24 -3.15
C THR A 206 16.20 16.44 -4.09
N ALA A 207 15.01 16.05 -3.64
CA ALA A 207 14.05 15.35 -4.47
C ALA A 207 13.63 16.19 -5.69
N ASN A 208 13.37 17.50 -5.50
CA ASN A 208 13.01 18.39 -6.60
C ASN A 208 14.12 18.47 -7.67
N LYS A 209 15.39 18.64 -7.26
CA LYS A 209 16.52 18.63 -8.20
C LYS A 209 16.59 17.34 -9.01
N LEU A 210 16.38 16.21 -8.35
CA LEU A 210 16.37 14.90 -8.97
C LEU A 210 15.23 14.75 -9.98
N LEU A 211 14.01 15.13 -9.59
CA LEU A 211 12.83 15.05 -10.46
C LEU A 211 12.95 15.98 -11.69
N VAL A 212 13.49 17.20 -11.54
CA VAL A 212 13.78 18.10 -12.66
C VAL A 212 14.81 17.47 -13.62
N GLY A 213 15.79 16.72 -13.11
CA GLY A 213 16.70 15.95 -13.95
C GLY A 213 15.96 14.90 -14.80
N LEU A 214 15.11 14.08 -14.17
CA LEU A 214 14.31 13.06 -14.87
C LEU A 214 13.31 13.68 -15.87
N GLU A 215 12.79 14.88 -15.60
CA GLU A 215 11.95 15.63 -16.53
C GLU A 215 12.72 16.11 -17.75
N LYS A 216 13.94 16.63 -17.58
CA LYS A 216 14.82 17.02 -18.69
C LYS A 216 15.20 15.83 -19.58
N ASP A 217 15.37 14.66 -18.98
CA ASP A 217 15.65 13.41 -19.68
C ASP A 217 14.41 12.82 -20.39
N GLY A 218 13.23 13.46 -20.23
CA GLY A 218 11.97 13.06 -20.85
C GLY A 218 11.31 11.84 -20.22
N PHE A 219 11.78 11.40 -19.05
CA PHE A 219 11.22 10.25 -18.33
C PHE A 219 9.87 10.59 -17.68
N ILE A 220 9.75 11.77 -17.07
CA ILE A 220 8.53 12.26 -16.43
C ILE A 220 8.18 13.68 -16.88
N ASN A 221 6.95 14.11 -16.58
CA ASN A 221 6.58 15.52 -16.50
C ASN A 221 5.99 15.79 -15.11
N ILE A 222 6.44 16.86 -14.48
CA ILE A 222 6.01 17.25 -13.13
C ILE A 222 4.76 18.13 -13.25
N GLY A 223 3.68 17.73 -12.57
CA GLY A 223 2.43 18.48 -12.46
C GLY A 223 2.08 18.84 -11.03
N TYR A 224 1.02 19.62 -10.85
CA TYR A 224 0.49 19.92 -9.53
C TYR A 224 -0.12 18.64 -8.91
N ARG A 225 0.48 18.15 -7.82
CA ARG A 225 0.09 16.91 -7.10
C ARG A 225 0.06 15.64 -7.96
N LYS A 226 0.78 15.64 -9.07
CA LYS A 226 0.88 14.48 -9.96
C LYS A 226 2.20 14.46 -10.71
N ILE A 227 2.56 13.29 -11.19
CA ILE A 227 3.59 13.10 -12.20
C ILE A 227 2.99 12.40 -13.42
N LEU A 228 3.44 12.77 -14.60
CA LEU A 228 3.18 12.04 -15.82
C LEU A 228 4.42 11.23 -16.15
N ILE A 229 4.23 9.96 -16.49
CA ILE A 229 5.31 9.01 -16.74
C ILE A 229 5.26 8.61 -18.21
N ASN A 230 6.37 8.73 -18.90
CA ASN A 230 6.51 8.30 -20.27
C ASN A 230 6.69 6.78 -20.34
N THR A 231 5.73 6.06 -20.96
CA THR A 231 5.71 4.60 -21.02
C THR A 231 6.92 3.99 -21.74
N ALA A 232 7.57 4.74 -22.65
CA ALA A 232 8.79 4.28 -23.33
C ALA A 232 9.95 3.96 -22.38
N TYR A 233 9.92 4.49 -21.14
CA TYR A 233 10.95 4.26 -20.12
C TYR A 233 10.58 3.16 -19.10
N LEU A 234 9.32 2.70 -19.07
CA LEU A 234 8.87 1.66 -18.13
C LEU A 234 9.32 0.25 -18.55
N ASN A 235 9.71 0.06 -19.81
CA ASN A 235 10.13 -1.22 -20.38
C ASN A 235 11.68 -1.36 -20.51
N ARG A 236 12.41 -0.45 -19.90
CA ARG A 236 13.87 -0.47 -19.85
C ARG A 236 14.34 -0.85 -18.45
#